data_a7f430303b2e7984aedd3d9c4f084916
#
_entry.id   a7f430303b2e7984aedd3d9c4f084916
#
_cell.length_a   1.000
_cell.length_b   1.000
_cell.length_c   1.000
_cell.angle_alpha   90.00
_cell.angle_beta   90.00
_cell.angle_gamma   90.00
#
_symmetry.space_group_name_H-M   'P 1'
#
loop_
_entity.id
_entity.type
_entity.pdbx_description
1 polymer ?
#
loop_
_entity_poly.entity_id
_entity_poly.type
_entity_poly.pdbx_seq_one_letter_code
_entity_poly.pdbx_strand_id
1 'polypeptide(L)'
;MIRKVDVGSVFGTAQRTSYEYMKLLNEKTNGNFKTLVVDDKDGLHSLPFANHGSKVVMYEPNEVYINGGVIDDITITPITNRKYFKENKSKIEIRNTNFYESKVEDKYDFVYCYRSLHENHNKKIPMKRKIRKLLSSVKDDGYIYIFYHMAKNENDISNFSRNQYLRKGEMKSYFDPRIWDVITIIENDYCTNHNGHPYHKKDHEHRVGHIFARKKNTRLVHKYYYEIISVK
;
A
#
# COMPACT_ATOMS: atom_id res chain seq x y z
N MET A 1 17.55 4.71 16.80
CA MET A 1 17.78 4.98 15.36
C MET A 1 17.42 3.72 14.58
N ILE A 2 16.26 3.68 13.90
CA ILE A 2 15.84 2.50 13.14
C ILE A 2 16.70 2.45 11.88
N ARG A 3 17.52 1.41 11.75
CA ARG A 3 18.36 1.19 10.57
C ARG A 3 17.45 0.95 9.35
N LYS A 4 17.80 1.53 8.20
CA LYS A 4 17.21 1.15 6.92
C LYS A 4 17.41 -0.35 6.76
N VAL A 5 16.32 -1.10 6.53
CA VAL A 5 16.45 -2.54 6.30
C VAL A 5 16.73 -2.73 4.83
N ASP A 6 17.94 -3.13 4.53
CA ASP A 6 18.31 -3.57 3.19
C ASP A 6 17.81 -5.01 3.02
N VAL A 7 16.82 -5.19 2.18
CA VAL A 7 16.28 -6.51 1.81
C VAL A 7 16.85 -7.01 0.49
N GLY A 8 17.87 -6.33 -0.04
CA GLY A 8 18.45 -6.63 -1.34
C GLY A 8 17.52 -6.30 -2.51
N SER A 9 16.55 -5.40 -2.30
CA SER A 9 15.67 -4.92 -3.36
C SER A 9 16.42 -3.97 -4.28
N VAL A 10 16.25 -4.13 -5.60
CA VAL A 10 16.77 -3.19 -6.59
C VAL A 10 16.02 -1.86 -6.60
N PHE A 11 14.88 -1.79 -5.95
CA PHE A 11 14.03 -0.59 -5.83
C PHE A 11 14.36 0.28 -4.63
N GLY A 12 15.42 -0.05 -3.91
CA GLY A 12 15.91 0.71 -2.77
C GLY A 12 15.57 0.08 -1.41
N THR A 13 15.37 0.92 -0.42
CA THR A 13 15.07 0.48 0.96
C THR A 13 13.61 0.73 1.30
N ALA A 14 13.01 -0.16 2.08
CA ALA A 14 11.65 0.03 2.59
C ALA A 14 11.53 1.37 3.36
N GLN A 15 10.42 2.05 3.17
CA GLN A 15 10.22 3.35 3.83
C GLN A 15 10.15 3.19 5.35
N ARG A 16 10.91 4.03 6.05
CA ARG A 16 10.99 4.04 7.51
C ARG A 16 9.62 4.18 8.18
N THR A 17 8.76 5.05 7.64
CA THR A 17 7.43 5.33 8.21
C THR A 17 6.53 4.11 8.26
N SER A 18 6.50 3.31 7.18
CA SER A 18 5.71 2.07 7.13
C SER A 18 6.20 1.06 8.16
N TYR A 19 7.49 1.04 8.40
CA TYR A 19 8.14 0.16 9.33
C TYR A 19 7.82 0.50 10.80
N GLU A 20 7.79 1.78 11.13
CA GLU A 20 7.42 2.25 12.47
C GLU A 20 5.95 1.94 12.79
N TYR A 21 5.04 2.16 11.83
CA TYR A 21 3.63 1.80 12.01
C TYR A 21 3.44 0.30 12.21
N MET A 22 4.18 -0.52 11.47
CA MET A 22 4.07 -1.95 11.60
C MET A 22 4.60 -2.47 12.94
N LYS A 23 5.70 -1.90 13.43
CA LYS A 23 6.22 -2.24 14.75
C LYS A 23 5.19 -1.95 15.84
N LEU A 24 4.56 -0.77 15.79
CA LEU A 24 3.46 -0.42 16.68
C LEU A 24 2.28 -1.40 16.60
N LEU A 25 1.94 -1.85 15.40
CA LEU A 25 0.85 -2.79 15.20
C LEU A 25 1.19 -4.18 15.72
N ASN A 26 2.42 -4.66 15.48
CA ASN A 26 2.90 -5.93 16.03
C ASN A 26 2.90 -5.93 17.56
N GLU A 27 3.35 -4.85 18.17
CA GLU A 27 3.33 -4.71 19.63
C GLU A 27 1.90 -4.78 20.19
N LYS A 28 0.92 -4.15 19.51
CA LYS A 28 -0.49 -4.17 19.91
C LYS A 28 -1.20 -5.51 19.69
N THR A 29 -0.78 -6.28 18.69
CA THR A 29 -1.44 -7.54 18.30
C THR A 29 -0.66 -8.78 18.72
N ASN A 30 0.36 -8.64 19.55
CA ASN A 30 1.29 -9.70 19.96
C ASN A 30 1.89 -10.46 18.74
N GLY A 31 2.18 -9.74 17.67
CA GLY A 31 2.78 -10.30 16.46
C GLY A 31 1.86 -11.17 15.60
N ASN A 32 0.59 -11.31 15.96
CA ASN A 32 -0.33 -12.17 15.21
C ASN A 32 -1.29 -11.36 14.35
N PHE A 33 -0.78 -10.66 13.33
CA PHE A 33 -1.64 -9.99 12.38
C PHE A 33 -1.28 -10.27 10.92
N LYS A 34 -2.26 -10.07 10.04
CA LYS A 34 -2.18 -10.35 8.61
C LYS A 34 -2.07 -9.03 7.83
N THR A 35 -1.00 -8.89 7.06
CA THR A 35 -0.75 -7.71 6.22
C THR A 35 -0.99 -8.05 4.74
N LEU A 36 -1.72 -7.18 4.05
CA LEU A 36 -1.79 -7.15 2.60
C LEU A 36 -0.79 -6.13 2.06
N VAL A 37 0.04 -6.54 1.10
CA VAL A 37 0.92 -5.64 0.34
C VAL A 37 0.57 -5.75 -1.14
N VAL A 38 0.33 -4.60 -1.79
CA VAL A 38 -0.15 -4.54 -3.17
C VAL A 38 0.91 -3.95 -4.08
N ASP A 39 1.25 -4.67 -5.18
CA ASP A 39 2.24 -4.29 -6.19
C ASP A 39 3.63 -4.00 -5.56
N ASP A 40 4.12 -4.94 -4.78
CA ASP A 40 5.34 -4.80 -3.98
C ASP A 40 6.63 -5.08 -4.76
N LYS A 41 6.47 -5.39 -6.05
CA LYS A 41 7.59 -5.70 -6.94
C LYS A 41 8.39 -6.91 -6.40
N ASP A 42 9.64 -6.68 -6.10
CA ASP A 42 10.56 -7.72 -5.66
C ASP A 42 10.56 -7.96 -4.13
N GLY A 43 9.48 -7.61 -3.44
CA GLY A 43 9.32 -7.82 -2.00
C GLY A 43 9.90 -6.72 -1.13
N LEU A 44 10.05 -5.51 -1.66
CA LEU A 44 10.63 -4.36 -0.95
C LEU A 44 10.02 -4.13 0.43
N HIS A 45 8.69 -4.29 0.56
CA HIS A 45 7.98 -4.08 1.82
C HIS A 45 7.51 -5.38 2.46
N SER A 46 7.13 -6.37 1.66
CA SER A 46 6.65 -7.68 2.14
C SER A 46 7.70 -8.40 2.98
N LEU A 47 8.97 -8.38 2.55
CA LEU A 47 10.04 -9.04 3.28
C LEU A 47 10.30 -8.42 4.66
N PRO A 48 10.42 -7.10 4.81
CA PRO A 48 10.51 -6.47 6.13
C PRO A 48 9.29 -6.77 7.01
N PHE A 49 8.08 -6.74 6.45
CA PHE A 49 6.87 -7.01 7.21
C PHE A 49 6.84 -8.43 7.78
N ALA A 50 7.21 -9.42 6.96
CA ALA A 50 7.32 -10.80 7.43
C ALA A 50 8.42 -10.98 8.48
N ASN A 51 9.55 -10.29 8.32
CA ASN A 51 10.65 -10.33 9.28
C ASN A 51 10.27 -9.75 10.66
N HIS A 52 9.31 -8.80 10.70
CA HIS A 52 8.74 -8.28 11.94
C HIS A 52 7.57 -9.09 12.48
N GLY A 53 7.32 -10.27 11.95
CA GLY A 53 6.37 -11.21 12.50
C GLY A 53 4.98 -11.21 11.86
N SER A 54 4.72 -10.32 10.89
CA SER A 54 3.44 -10.32 10.18
C SER A 54 3.29 -11.52 9.25
N LYS A 55 2.07 -12.05 9.14
CA LYS A 55 1.68 -12.93 8.03
C LYS A 55 1.37 -12.03 6.84
N VAL A 56 2.13 -12.13 5.78
CA VAL A 56 2.05 -11.25 4.61
C VAL A 56 1.40 -11.95 3.44
N VAL A 57 0.40 -11.31 2.83
CA VAL A 57 -0.11 -11.67 1.51
C VAL A 57 0.31 -10.57 0.54
N MET A 58 1.17 -10.93 -0.38
CA MET A 58 1.72 -10.05 -1.41
C MET A 58 1.01 -10.32 -2.73
N TYR A 59 0.48 -9.29 -3.36
CA TYR A 59 -0.01 -9.33 -4.74
C TYR A 59 1.00 -8.64 -5.65
N GLU A 60 1.46 -9.35 -6.68
CA GLU A 60 2.36 -8.82 -7.69
C GLU A 60 2.07 -9.48 -9.04
N PRO A 61 1.56 -8.72 -10.03
CA PRO A 61 1.19 -9.28 -11.33
C PRO A 61 2.38 -9.59 -12.24
N ASN A 62 3.54 -8.98 -12.00
CA ASN A 62 4.69 -9.16 -12.87
C ASN A 62 5.57 -10.32 -12.36
N GLU A 63 5.57 -11.40 -13.13
CA GLU A 63 6.34 -12.61 -12.81
C GLU A 63 7.85 -12.37 -12.66
N VAL A 64 8.42 -11.43 -13.41
CA VAL A 64 9.85 -11.14 -13.35
C VAL A 64 10.25 -10.62 -11.97
N TYR A 65 9.39 -9.89 -11.28
CA TYR A 65 9.66 -9.45 -9.92
C TYR A 65 9.68 -10.60 -8.92
N ILE A 66 8.91 -11.66 -9.19
CA ILE A 66 8.81 -12.85 -8.32
C ILE A 66 9.91 -13.86 -8.64
N ASN A 67 10.03 -14.21 -9.92
CA ASN A 67 10.84 -15.33 -10.40
C ASN A 67 12.26 -14.91 -10.82
N GLY A 68 12.53 -13.61 -10.84
CA GLY A 68 13.77 -13.06 -11.34
C GLY A 68 13.78 -12.93 -12.87
N GLY A 69 14.73 -12.18 -13.38
CA GLY A 69 14.88 -11.91 -14.81
C GLY A 69 15.44 -10.51 -15.05
N VAL A 70 15.19 -9.95 -16.22
CA VAL A 70 15.66 -8.61 -16.58
C VAL A 70 14.48 -7.73 -16.98
N ILE A 71 14.40 -6.53 -16.41
CA ILE A 71 13.46 -5.47 -16.79
C ILE A 71 14.25 -4.17 -16.96
N ASP A 72 14.12 -3.53 -18.13
CA ASP A 72 14.77 -2.25 -18.43
C ASP A 72 16.28 -2.25 -18.08
N ASP A 73 16.98 -3.32 -18.47
CA ASP A 73 18.42 -3.57 -18.22
C ASP A 73 18.78 -3.80 -16.72
N ILE A 74 17.77 -3.96 -15.86
CA ILE A 74 17.98 -4.27 -14.44
C ILE A 74 17.75 -5.75 -14.19
N THR A 75 18.74 -6.41 -13.59
CA THR A 75 18.62 -7.80 -13.15
C THR A 75 17.85 -7.87 -11.84
N ILE A 76 16.75 -8.58 -11.84
CA ILE A 76 15.92 -8.86 -10.67
C ILE A 76 16.29 -10.23 -10.12
N THR A 77 16.70 -10.26 -8.86
CA THR A 77 16.93 -11.52 -8.16
C THR A 77 15.58 -12.12 -7.73
N PRO A 78 15.33 -13.43 -7.96
CA PRO A 78 14.13 -14.10 -7.48
C PRO A 78 13.87 -13.81 -5.99
N ILE A 79 12.63 -13.47 -5.65
CA ILE A 79 12.28 -13.16 -4.25
C ILE A 79 12.59 -14.36 -3.34
N THR A 80 12.41 -15.59 -3.84
CA THR A 80 12.67 -16.84 -3.12
C THR A 80 14.15 -17.06 -2.78
N ASN A 81 15.06 -16.40 -3.50
CA ASN A 81 16.51 -16.49 -3.27
C ASN A 81 16.99 -15.52 -2.19
N ARG A 82 16.16 -14.58 -1.77
CA ARG A 82 16.55 -13.57 -0.79
C ARG A 82 16.56 -14.12 0.62
N LYS A 83 17.53 -13.68 1.41
CA LYS A 83 17.71 -14.10 2.81
C LYS A 83 16.42 -13.97 3.62
N TYR A 84 15.81 -12.80 3.64
CA TYR A 84 14.60 -12.54 4.41
C TYR A 84 13.39 -13.39 3.98
N PHE A 85 13.29 -13.76 2.69
CA PHE A 85 12.27 -14.69 2.25
C PHE A 85 12.51 -16.09 2.81
N LYS A 86 13.73 -16.59 2.71
CA LYS A 86 14.09 -17.92 3.21
C LYS A 86 13.83 -18.06 4.71
N GLU A 87 14.16 -17.03 5.48
CA GLU A 87 13.95 -16.98 6.94
C GLU A 87 12.46 -16.89 7.33
N ASN A 88 11.61 -16.37 6.46
CA ASN A 88 10.19 -16.08 6.75
C ASN A 88 9.22 -16.74 5.77
N LYS A 89 9.64 -17.78 5.03
CA LYS A 89 8.84 -18.42 3.97
C LYS A 89 7.44 -18.83 4.42
N SER A 90 7.29 -19.33 5.64
CA SER A 90 5.99 -19.75 6.19
C SER A 90 5.03 -18.60 6.50
N LYS A 91 5.52 -17.36 6.48
CA LYS A 91 4.73 -16.15 6.75
C LYS A 91 4.36 -15.38 5.50
N ILE A 92 4.90 -15.75 4.33
CA ILE A 92 4.73 -15.00 3.08
C ILE A 92 3.96 -15.84 2.07
N GLU A 93 2.79 -15.36 1.69
CA GLU A 93 2.00 -15.87 0.57
C GLU A 93 2.13 -14.90 -0.60
N ILE A 94 2.63 -15.38 -1.75
CA ILE A 94 2.75 -14.59 -2.99
C ILE A 94 1.61 -14.98 -3.92
N ARG A 95 0.83 -13.99 -4.36
CA ARG A 95 -0.23 -14.11 -5.36
C ARG A 95 0.20 -13.39 -6.63
N ASN A 96 0.60 -14.16 -7.65
CA ASN A 96 1.02 -13.62 -8.95
C ASN A 96 -0.22 -13.23 -9.77
N THR A 97 -0.87 -12.17 -9.38
CA THR A 97 -2.06 -11.64 -10.05
C THR A 97 -2.28 -10.18 -9.68
N ASN A 98 -3.04 -9.46 -10.52
CA ASN A 98 -3.43 -8.08 -10.24
C ASN A 98 -4.45 -8.04 -9.09
N PHE A 99 -4.08 -7.40 -7.99
CA PHE A 99 -4.95 -7.24 -6.84
C PHE A 99 -6.29 -6.61 -7.21
N TYR A 100 -6.30 -5.56 -8.03
CA TYR A 100 -7.53 -4.81 -8.35
C TYR A 100 -8.51 -5.58 -9.24
N GLU A 101 -8.07 -6.60 -9.94
CA GLU A 101 -8.87 -7.45 -10.81
C GLU A 101 -9.25 -8.79 -10.15
N SER A 102 -8.48 -9.23 -9.17
CA SER A 102 -8.71 -10.49 -8.44
C SER A 102 -9.94 -10.42 -7.52
N LYS A 103 -10.55 -11.57 -7.24
CA LYS A 103 -11.56 -11.69 -6.17
C LYS A 103 -10.83 -11.76 -4.83
N VAL A 104 -11.06 -10.79 -3.94
CA VAL A 104 -10.46 -10.75 -2.60
C VAL A 104 -11.58 -10.94 -1.58
N GLU A 105 -11.57 -12.06 -0.89
CA GLU A 105 -12.52 -12.39 0.18
C GLU A 105 -11.91 -12.13 1.56
N ASP A 106 -10.60 -12.20 1.66
CA ASP A 106 -9.85 -11.99 2.88
C ASP A 106 -9.93 -10.54 3.38
N LYS A 107 -9.91 -10.41 4.71
CA LYS A 107 -9.73 -9.13 5.40
C LYS A 107 -8.39 -9.13 6.13
N TYR A 108 -7.78 -7.97 6.18
CA TYR A 108 -6.42 -7.79 6.70
C TYR A 108 -6.40 -6.81 7.87
N ASP A 109 -5.52 -7.07 8.82
CA ASP A 109 -5.29 -6.17 9.95
C ASP A 109 -4.54 -4.91 9.51
N PHE A 110 -3.70 -5.04 8.47
CA PHE A 110 -3.02 -3.93 7.82
C PHE A 110 -3.04 -4.07 6.29
N VAL A 111 -3.45 -3.03 5.60
CA VAL A 111 -3.37 -2.91 4.14
C VAL A 111 -2.33 -1.87 3.78
N TYR A 112 -1.30 -2.29 3.06
CA TYR A 112 -0.20 -1.45 2.64
C TYR A 112 -0.18 -1.31 1.12
N CYS A 113 -0.35 -0.09 0.64
CA CYS A 113 -0.36 0.26 -0.78
C CYS A 113 0.67 1.36 -1.04
N TYR A 114 1.82 0.97 -1.58
CA TYR A 114 2.89 1.89 -1.90
C TYR A 114 3.11 1.96 -3.41
N ARG A 115 2.78 3.11 -4.01
CA ARG A 115 2.89 3.36 -5.47
C ARG A 115 1.97 2.54 -6.39
N SER A 116 1.19 1.62 -5.89
CA SER A 116 0.35 0.72 -6.69
C SER A 116 -0.74 1.45 -7.50
N LEU A 117 -1.29 2.54 -6.98
CA LEU A 117 -2.42 3.24 -7.62
C LEU A 117 -2.07 3.80 -9.01
N HIS A 118 -0.81 4.16 -9.27
CA HIS A 118 -0.37 4.78 -10.53
C HIS A 118 0.39 3.84 -11.46
N GLU A 119 0.59 2.58 -11.06
CA GLU A 119 1.27 1.60 -11.91
C GLU A 119 0.56 1.42 -13.26
N ASN A 120 1.36 1.24 -14.33
CA ASN A 120 0.85 1.22 -15.71
C ASN A 120 -0.15 0.09 -15.97
N HIS A 121 0.02 -1.08 -15.36
CA HIS A 121 -0.92 -2.19 -15.50
C HIS A 121 -2.29 -1.87 -14.87
N ASN A 122 -2.36 -0.89 -13.95
CA ASN A 122 -3.58 -0.44 -13.28
C ASN A 122 -4.25 0.77 -13.95
N LYS A 123 -3.68 1.34 -15.03
CA LYS A 123 -4.16 2.59 -15.66
C LYS A 123 -5.59 2.53 -16.21
N LYS A 124 -6.05 1.35 -16.59
CA LYS A 124 -7.41 1.14 -17.10
C LYS A 124 -8.46 1.02 -16.00
N ILE A 125 -8.03 0.81 -14.74
CA ILE A 125 -8.93 0.62 -13.61
C ILE A 125 -9.23 1.99 -12.97
N PRO A 126 -10.52 2.38 -12.84
CA PRO A 126 -10.89 3.65 -12.25
C PRO A 126 -10.32 3.82 -10.83
N MET A 127 -9.76 5.00 -10.51
CA MET A 127 -9.16 5.30 -9.22
C MET A 127 -10.10 4.97 -8.05
N LYS A 128 -11.36 5.39 -8.16
CA LYS A 128 -12.39 5.09 -7.16
C LYS A 128 -12.57 3.59 -6.90
N ARG A 129 -12.49 2.76 -7.94
CA ARG A 129 -12.59 1.30 -7.82
C ARG A 129 -11.36 0.74 -7.07
N LYS A 130 -10.16 1.22 -7.41
CA LYS A 130 -8.92 0.81 -6.73
C LYS A 130 -8.96 1.13 -5.25
N ILE A 131 -9.25 2.39 -4.90
CA ILE A 131 -9.31 2.83 -3.50
C ILE A 131 -10.39 2.06 -2.73
N ARG A 132 -11.61 1.93 -3.28
CA ARG A 132 -12.67 1.15 -2.62
C ARG A 132 -12.27 -0.28 -2.34
N LYS A 133 -11.54 -0.92 -3.25
CA LYS A 133 -11.07 -2.29 -3.06
C LYS A 133 -10.05 -2.38 -1.93
N LEU A 134 -9.11 -1.44 -1.84
CA LEU A 134 -8.18 -1.36 -0.72
C LEU A 134 -8.92 -1.19 0.61
N LEU A 135 -9.83 -0.21 0.69
CA LEU A 135 -10.61 0.06 1.89
C LEU A 135 -11.47 -1.13 2.32
N SER A 136 -12.08 -1.82 1.34
CA SER A 136 -12.91 -3.00 1.62
C SER A 136 -12.10 -4.19 2.13
N SER A 137 -10.79 -4.24 1.91
CA SER A 137 -9.91 -5.31 2.36
C SER A 137 -9.45 -5.15 3.81
N VAL A 138 -9.73 -4.02 4.45
CA VAL A 138 -9.35 -3.76 5.86
C VAL A 138 -10.39 -4.38 6.80
N LYS A 139 -9.94 -5.12 7.81
CA LYS A 139 -10.78 -5.59 8.93
C LYS A 139 -11.32 -4.40 9.72
N ASP A 140 -12.39 -4.62 10.46
CA ASP A 140 -12.77 -3.70 11.53
C ASP A 140 -11.62 -3.61 12.56
N ASP A 141 -11.36 -2.42 13.06
CA ASP A 141 -10.18 -2.06 13.87
C ASP A 141 -8.83 -2.16 13.14
N GLY A 142 -8.81 -2.57 11.88
CA GLY A 142 -7.60 -2.64 11.06
C GLY A 142 -7.14 -1.28 10.53
N TYR A 143 -5.99 -1.27 9.91
CA TYR A 143 -5.32 -0.07 9.44
C TYR A 143 -5.04 -0.12 7.95
N ILE A 144 -4.88 1.05 7.34
CA ILE A 144 -4.48 1.21 5.95
C ILE A 144 -3.45 2.32 5.81
N TYR A 145 -2.44 2.05 5.00
CA TYR A 145 -1.51 3.05 4.51
C TYR A 145 -1.56 3.08 2.98
N ILE A 146 -1.74 4.26 2.40
CA ILE A 146 -1.70 4.47 0.96
C ILE A 146 -0.73 5.60 0.64
N PHE A 147 0.27 5.31 -0.19
CA PHE A 147 1.09 6.30 -0.86
C PHE A 147 0.55 6.47 -2.28
N TYR A 148 0.38 7.72 -2.71
CA TYR A 148 -0.23 8.04 -4.01
C TYR A 148 0.43 9.24 -4.68
N HIS A 149 0.29 9.30 -5.99
CA HIS A 149 0.69 10.45 -6.77
C HIS A 149 -0.47 11.42 -6.96
N MET A 150 -0.14 12.70 -6.94
CA MET A 150 -1.08 13.79 -7.21
C MET A 150 -0.68 14.51 -8.50
N ALA A 151 -1.66 15.03 -9.21
CA ALA A 151 -1.43 15.91 -10.35
C ALA A 151 -0.72 17.18 -9.90
N LYS A 152 0.24 17.65 -10.70
CA LYS A 152 0.99 18.89 -10.43
C LYS A 152 0.06 20.10 -10.43
N ASN A 153 -0.80 20.21 -11.45
CA ASN A 153 -1.81 21.24 -11.59
C ASN A 153 -3.13 20.61 -12.02
N GLU A 154 -4.24 21.30 -11.81
CA GLU A 154 -5.55 20.80 -12.27
C GLU A 154 -5.60 20.60 -13.81
N ASN A 155 -4.87 21.43 -14.56
CA ASN A 155 -4.77 21.35 -16.02
C ASN A 155 -3.96 20.13 -16.48
N ASP A 156 -3.06 19.60 -15.66
CA ASP A 156 -2.26 18.43 -16.00
C ASP A 156 -3.08 17.14 -15.96
N ILE A 157 -4.27 17.17 -15.35
CA ILE A 157 -5.19 16.02 -15.33
C ILE A 157 -5.65 15.64 -16.75
N SER A 158 -5.62 16.55 -17.71
CA SER A 158 -5.89 16.26 -19.12
C SER A 158 -4.79 15.40 -19.76
N ASN A 159 -3.56 15.54 -19.28
CA ASN A 159 -2.37 14.84 -19.80
C ASN A 159 -2.06 13.56 -19.03
N PHE A 160 -2.53 13.46 -17.79
CA PHE A 160 -2.38 12.28 -16.95
C PHE A 160 -3.68 11.46 -16.96
N SER A 161 -3.57 10.16 -17.00
CA SER A 161 -4.72 9.29 -16.83
C SER A 161 -5.38 9.59 -15.47
N ARG A 162 -6.65 10.01 -15.46
CA ARG A 162 -7.46 10.21 -14.24
C ARG A 162 -7.47 9.00 -13.32
N ASN A 163 -7.06 7.86 -13.83
CA ASN A 163 -6.97 6.61 -13.11
C ASN A 163 -5.64 6.43 -12.38
N GLN A 164 -4.67 7.34 -12.55
CA GLN A 164 -3.32 7.21 -11.96
C GLN A 164 -3.01 8.33 -10.96
N TYR A 165 -3.66 9.48 -11.09
CA TYR A 165 -3.37 10.67 -10.29
C TYR A 165 -4.61 11.20 -9.61
N LEU A 166 -4.45 11.64 -8.37
CA LEU A 166 -5.49 12.30 -7.58
C LEU A 166 -5.27 13.83 -7.59
N ARG A 167 -6.33 14.57 -7.31
CA ARG A 167 -6.22 15.99 -6.97
C ARG A 167 -5.82 16.13 -5.51
N LYS A 168 -5.23 17.28 -5.16
CA LYS A 168 -4.98 17.60 -3.75
C LYS A 168 -6.30 17.61 -2.96
N GLY A 169 -6.31 16.97 -1.81
CA GLY A 169 -7.50 16.81 -0.95
C GLY A 169 -8.46 15.69 -1.38
N GLU A 170 -8.35 15.16 -2.59
CA GLU A 170 -9.28 14.14 -3.10
C GLU A 170 -9.20 12.82 -2.32
N MET A 171 -8.00 12.39 -1.92
CA MET A 171 -7.83 11.13 -1.17
C MET A 171 -8.69 11.11 0.09
N LYS A 172 -8.74 12.20 0.84
CA LYS A 172 -9.52 12.30 2.08
C LYS A 172 -11.01 12.03 1.86
N SER A 173 -11.57 12.38 0.69
CA SER A 173 -13.00 12.20 0.38
C SER A 173 -13.44 10.74 0.30
N TYR A 174 -12.51 9.81 0.15
CA TYR A 174 -12.82 8.37 0.16
C TYR A 174 -12.97 7.79 1.57
N PHE A 175 -12.56 8.52 2.61
CA PHE A 175 -12.58 8.08 4.00
C PHE A 175 -13.76 8.69 4.75
N ASP A 176 -14.90 8.00 4.74
CA ASP A 176 -16.07 8.42 5.50
C ASP A 176 -15.74 8.49 7.00
N PRO A 177 -15.87 9.66 7.66
CA PRO A 177 -15.48 9.82 9.06
C PRO A 177 -16.33 8.98 10.03
N ARG A 178 -17.48 8.46 9.60
CA ARG A 178 -18.28 7.51 10.40
C ARG A 178 -17.63 6.13 10.47
N ILE A 179 -16.80 5.78 9.45
CA ILE A 179 -16.18 4.47 9.29
C ILE A 179 -14.67 4.55 9.56
N TRP A 180 -14.03 5.70 9.32
CA TRP A 180 -12.59 5.84 9.35
C TRP A 180 -12.13 6.94 10.28
N ASP A 181 -11.09 6.65 11.05
CA ASP A 181 -10.26 7.63 11.74
C ASP A 181 -9.01 7.88 10.88
N VAL A 182 -8.94 9.02 10.22
CA VAL A 182 -7.74 9.43 9.50
C VAL A 182 -6.74 9.95 10.53
N ILE A 183 -5.68 9.18 10.75
CA ILE A 183 -4.64 9.47 11.74
C ILE A 183 -3.66 10.50 11.18
N THR A 184 -3.25 10.31 9.93
CA THR A 184 -2.31 11.20 9.25
C THR A 184 -2.68 11.28 7.77
N ILE A 185 -2.66 12.49 7.23
CA ILE A 185 -2.65 12.76 5.80
C ILE A 185 -1.61 13.83 5.53
N ILE A 186 -0.68 13.56 4.63
CA ILE A 186 0.35 14.51 4.20
C ILE A 186 0.30 14.55 2.68
N GLU A 187 0.13 15.74 2.15
CA GLU A 187 0.15 16.03 0.72
C GLU A 187 1.21 17.10 0.47
N ASN A 188 2.32 16.70 -0.13
CA ASN A 188 3.42 17.61 -0.38
C ASN A 188 3.08 18.59 -1.51
N ASP A 189 3.23 19.87 -1.26
CA ASP A 189 3.07 20.91 -2.28
C ASP A 189 4.28 21.00 -3.23
N TYR A 190 5.39 20.39 -2.86
CA TYR A 190 6.60 20.37 -3.67
C TYR A 190 6.55 19.24 -4.68
N CYS A 191 6.82 19.58 -5.95
CA CYS A 191 7.17 18.57 -6.93
C CYS A 191 8.53 17.99 -6.56
N THR A 192 8.60 16.68 -6.46
CA THR A 192 9.87 15.99 -6.39
C THR A 192 10.39 15.87 -7.81
N ASN A 193 11.48 16.57 -8.09
CA ASN A 193 12.19 16.41 -9.35
C ASN A 193 13.00 15.12 -9.26
N HIS A 194 12.70 14.16 -10.09
CA HIS A 194 13.45 12.93 -10.19
C HIS A 194 14.25 12.97 -11.48
N ASN A 195 15.58 13.06 -11.35
CA ASN A 195 16.46 12.69 -12.45
C ASN A 195 16.11 11.27 -12.89
N GLY A 196 16.09 11.03 -14.20
CA GLY A 196 15.67 9.76 -14.76
C GLY A 196 16.21 8.57 -13.95
N HIS A 197 15.32 7.79 -13.38
CA HIS A 197 15.66 6.53 -12.73
C HIS A 197 15.30 5.38 -13.68
N PRO A 198 15.71 4.15 -13.39
CA PRO A 198 15.58 3.02 -14.32
C PRO A 198 14.19 2.83 -14.95
N TYR A 199 13.13 3.32 -14.29
CA TYR A 199 11.73 3.19 -14.77
C TYR A 199 11.23 4.39 -15.57
N HIS A 200 11.90 5.54 -15.48
CA HIS A 200 11.57 6.75 -16.18
C HIS A 200 12.87 7.39 -16.66
N LYS A 201 13.24 7.09 -17.91
CA LYS A 201 14.46 7.60 -18.55
C LYS A 201 14.45 9.11 -18.75
N LYS A 202 13.30 9.77 -18.56
CA LYS A 202 13.13 11.22 -18.66
C LYS A 202 12.93 11.80 -17.27
N ASP A 203 13.48 12.98 -17.06
CA ASP A 203 13.17 13.80 -15.89
C ASP A 203 11.66 13.99 -15.80
N HIS A 204 11.11 13.79 -14.62
CA HIS A 204 9.69 13.94 -14.38
C HIS A 204 9.45 14.52 -13.00
N GLU A 205 8.37 15.25 -12.90
CA GLU A 205 7.91 15.85 -11.67
C GLU A 205 6.55 15.28 -11.26
N HIS A 206 6.39 14.97 -9.99
CA HIS A 206 5.09 14.62 -9.45
C HIS A 206 5.00 15.06 -8.00
N ARG A 207 3.80 15.38 -7.57
CA ARG A 207 3.48 15.57 -6.16
C ARG A 207 3.09 14.23 -5.57
N VAL A 208 3.40 14.06 -4.30
CA VAL A 208 3.08 12.84 -3.58
C VAL A 208 2.26 13.13 -2.34
N GLY A 209 1.37 12.21 -2.05
CA GLY A 209 0.62 12.18 -0.81
C GLY A 209 0.68 10.82 -0.17
N HIS A 210 0.45 10.80 1.13
CA HIS A 210 0.20 9.57 1.84
C HIS A 210 -0.86 9.76 2.93
N ILE A 211 -1.61 8.71 3.17
CA ILE A 211 -2.63 8.65 4.20
C ILE A 211 -2.43 7.41 5.05
N PHE A 212 -2.59 7.58 6.36
CA PHE A 212 -2.68 6.50 7.32
C PHE A 212 -3.98 6.64 8.09
N ALA A 213 -4.78 5.57 8.09
CA ALA A 213 -6.09 5.59 8.72
C ALA A 213 -6.39 4.25 9.41
N ARG A 214 -7.27 4.31 10.43
CA ARG A 214 -7.83 3.16 11.12
C ARG A 214 -9.31 3.02 10.75
N LYS A 215 -9.75 1.81 10.48
CA LYS A 215 -11.17 1.50 10.33
C LYS A 215 -11.81 1.33 11.69
N LYS A 216 -12.92 2.02 11.95
CA LYS A 216 -13.68 1.88 13.18
C LYS A 216 -14.39 0.52 13.22
N ASN A 217 -14.62 0.02 14.42
CA ASN A 217 -15.45 -1.16 14.60
C ASN A 217 -16.93 -0.78 14.42
N THR A 218 -17.46 -1.00 13.23
CA THR A 218 -18.82 -0.61 12.87
C THR A 218 -19.90 -1.36 13.67
N ARG A 219 -19.59 -2.54 14.22
CA ARG A 219 -20.51 -3.30 15.08
C ARG A 219 -20.79 -2.57 16.39
N LEU A 220 -19.76 -1.93 16.97
CA LEU A 220 -19.94 -1.12 18.19
C LEU A 220 -20.76 0.13 17.93
N VAL A 221 -20.55 0.80 16.77
CA VAL A 221 -21.31 1.99 16.39
C VAL A 221 -22.79 1.66 16.26
N HIS A 222 -23.15 0.55 15.62
CA HIS A 222 -24.54 0.12 15.51
C HIS A 222 -25.15 -0.23 16.88
N LYS A 223 -24.43 -0.92 17.74
CA LYS A 223 -24.90 -1.28 19.08
C LYS A 223 -25.28 -0.04 19.91
N TYR A 224 -24.40 0.97 19.95
CA TYR A 224 -24.68 2.22 20.66
C TYR A 224 -25.84 3.01 20.06
N TYR A 225 -26.03 2.97 18.74
CA TYR A 225 -27.14 3.66 18.08
C TYR A 225 -28.49 3.04 18.43
N TYR A 226 -28.59 1.73 18.51
CA TYR A 226 -29.80 1.01 18.91
C TYR A 226 -30.10 1.18 20.41
N GLU A 227 -29.09 1.19 21.26
CA GLU A 227 -29.29 1.44 22.69
C GLU A 227 -29.79 2.85 22.96
N ILE A 228 -29.36 3.89 22.22
CA ILE A 228 -29.83 5.26 22.36
C ILE A 228 -31.29 5.42 21.88
N ILE A 229 -31.68 4.68 20.83
CA ILE A 229 -33.04 4.75 20.29
C ILE A 229 -34.04 3.96 21.12
N SER A 230 -33.59 2.90 21.81
CA SER A 230 -34.46 2.06 22.67
C SER A 230 -34.76 2.66 24.05
N VAL A 231 -34.14 3.78 24.43
CA VAL A 231 -34.34 4.49 25.69
C VAL A 231 -35.26 5.70 25.56
N LYS A 232 -35.85 5.91 24.38
CA LYS A 232 -36.94 6.91 24.15
C LYS A 232 -38.26 6.20 23.89
#